data_8d12deff37d6dd1c212dbc9c52cb9ea5
#
_entry.id   8d12deff37d6dd1c212dbc9c52cb9ea5
#
_cell.length_a   1.000
_cell.length_b   1.000
_cell.length_c   1.000
_cell.angle_alpha   90.00
_cell.angle_beta   90.00
_cell.angle_gamma   90.00
#
_symmetry.space_group_name_H-M   'P 1'
#
loop_
_entity.id
_entity.type
_entity.pdbx_description
1 polymer ?
#
loop_
_entity_poly.entity_id
_entity_poly.type
_entity_poly.pdbx_seq_one_letter_code
_entity_poly.pdbx_strand_id
1 'polypeptide(L)'
;MALNKKISLAIGLLLLTALFTLFNWFRLEYLALFPVAFLFVYLAIFQTEKFFLFIAFLTPISVNIEEYVDGFGLYLPTEPLLFGFMLWFLFLQLKKPFLDPQIWRHPIVIAVMAYLVWLLITSVTSTDPIVSFKFLLSKLWFVVPVLIFGTYFFKNHENRVRFLWYFIVSCSLVVCYTIGHHSKYGFGEEEGHWVMWPFFKDHTIYGAIIALCLPLSLALLKQKGRPALSKAILILINMILIIGLIFSYTRAAWLSILFAAIVGALVYFKVSFKLLSFIGVLALGTLYFQWDNIQMALAKNTHEHTTEAFDEKIQSAANVTTDASNLERINRWDCAYHMFKRKPFIGFGPGTYAFEYAAFQDPENLTII
;
A
#
# COMPACT_ATOMS: atom_id res chain seq x y z
N MET A 1 27.61 -22.45 25.44
CA MET A 1 26.95 -22.40 24.14
C MET A 1 26.54 -20.96 23.71
N ALA A 2 26.00 -20.13 24.62
CA ALA A 2 25.62 -18.73 24.31
C ALA A 2 26.81 -17.79 24.03
N LEU A 3 27.94 -17.98 24.70
CA LEU A 3 29.16 -17.18 24.51
C LEU A 3 29.76 -17.40 23.12
N ASN A 4 29.82 -18.64 22.64
CA ASN A 4 30.30 -18.95 21.28
C ASN A 4 29.44 -18.32 20.18
N LYS A 5 28.11 -18.22 20.37
CA LYS A 5 27.20 -17.55 19.42
C LYS A 5 27.44 -16.05 19.37
N LYS A 6 27.71 -15.39 20.50
CA LYS A 6 28.02 -13.95 20.52
C LYS A 6 29.37 -13.64 19.87
N ILE A 7 30.38 -14.50 20.11
CA ILE A 7 31.71 -14.36 19.51
C ILE A 7 31.63 -14.59 17.99
N SER A 8 30.92 -15.61 17.52
CA SER A 8 30.75 -15.85 16.09
C SER A 8 29.97 -14.73 15.39
N LEU A 9 28.99 -14.14 16.05
CA LEU A 9 28.26 -12.97 15.54
C LEU A 9 29.18 -11.73 15.44
N ALA A 10 29.99 -11.48 16.47
CA ALA A 10 30.94 -10.37 16.48
C ALA A 10 32.03 -10.52 15.39
N ILE A 11 32.54 -11.74 15.20
CA ILE A 11 33.48 -12.04 14.12
C ILE A 11 32.84 -11.87 12.75
N GLY A 12 31.58 -12.31 12.57
CA GLY A 12 30.82 -12.12 11.35
C GLY A 12 30.59 -10.64 11.01
N LEU A 13 30.25 -9.82 12.00
CA LEU A 13 30.11 -8.38 11.85
C LEU A 13 31.43 -7.69 11.51
N LEU A 14 32.52 -8.07 12.16
CA LEU A 14 33.86 -7.56 11.87
C LEU A 14 34.32 -7.92 10.45
N LEU A 15 34.09 -9.13 9.99
CA LEU A 15 34.39 -9.55 8.62
C LEU A 15 33.52 -8.78 7.59
N LEU A 16 32.26 -8.55 7.88
CA LEU A 16 31.35 -7.78 7.04
C LEU A 16 31.80 -6.31 6.91
N THR A 17 32.17 -5.67 8.02
CA THR A 17 32.68 -4.29 8.00
C THR A 17 34.02 -4.20 7.31
N ALA A 18 34.92 -5.17 7.51
CA ALA A 18 36.22 -5.22 6.82
C ALA A 18 36.05 -5.40 5.30
N LEU A 19 35.14 -6.26 4.85
CA LEU A 19 34.81 -6.43 3.44
C LEU A 19 34.21 -5.17 2.84
N PHE A 20 33.31 -4.52 3.55
CA PHE A 20 32.68 -3.26 3.11
C PHE A 20 33.72 -2.15 2.93
N THR A 21 34.63 -1.98 3.90
CA THR A 21 35.71 -0.98 3.82
C THR A 21 36.71 -1.32 2.70
N LEU A 22 37.04 -2.59 2.49
CA LEU A 22 37.92 -3.04 1.41
C LEU A 22 37.31 -2.74 0.04
N PHE A 23 36.02 -3.03 -0.17
CA PHE A 23 35.33 -2.77 -1.43
C PHE A 23 35.23 -1.28 -1.75
N ASN A 24 34.94 -0.42 -0.73
CA ASN A 24 35.00 1.03 -0.89
C ASN A 24 36.40 1.53 -1.26
N TRP A 25 37.43 0.99 -0.62
CA TRP A 25 38.82 1.36 -0.92
C TRP A 25 39.23 1.09 -2.39
N PHE A 26 38.77 -0.03 -2.95
CA PHE A 26 39.01 -0.39 -4.34
C PHE A 26 37.99 0.20 -5.34
N ARG A 27 37.11 1.07 -4.92
CA ARG A 27 35.98 1.60 -5.74
C ARG A 27 35.11 0.52 -6.38
N LEU A 28 34.99 -0.63 -5.74
CA LEU A 28 34.16 -1.75 -6.13
C LEU A 28 32.86 -1.73 -5.32
N GLU A 29 32.18 -0.56 -5.29
CA GLU A 29 31.01 -0.29 -4.45
C GLU A 29 29.87 -1.28 -4.68
N TYR A 30 29.70 -1.75 -5.93
CA TYR A 30 28.71 -2.79 -6.27
C TYR A 30 29.00 -4.13 -5.58
N LEU A 31 30.27 -4.45 -5.24
CA LEU A 31 30.59 -5.67 -4.51
C LEU A 31 30.17 -5.61 -3.03
N ALA A 32 29.97 -4.42 -2.48
CA ALA A 32 29.42 -4.24 -1.13
C ALA A 32 27.98 -4.76 -1.00
N LEU A 33 27.27 -4.94 -2.11
CA LEU A 33 25.94 -5.55 -2.12
C LEU A 33 25.97 -7.07 -1.89
N PHE A 34 27.08 -7.77 -2.15
CA PHE A 34 27.18 -9.22 -1.97
C PHE A 34 26.96 -9.68 -0.53
N PRO A 35 27.58 -9.10 0.51
CA PRO A 35 27.31 -9.48 1.90
C PRO A 35 25.85 -9.27 2.30
N VAL A 36 25.22 -8.20 1.79
CA VAL A 36 23.80 -7.91 2.04
C VAL A 36 22.91 -8.94 1.35
N ALA A 37 23.18 -9.24 0.08
CA ALA A 37 22.49 -10.30 -0.65
C ALA A 37 22.64 -11.67 0.03
N PHE A 38 23.84 -11.99 0.50
CA PHE A 38 24.12 -13.24 1.21
C PHE A 38 23.35 -13.33 2.54
N LEU A 39 23.26 -12.22 3.28
CA LEU A 39 22.43 -12.12 4.49
C LEU A 39 20.95 -12.40 4.16
N PHE A 40 20.40 -11.85 3.09
CA PHE A 40 19.02 -12.09 2.68
C PHE A 40 18.79 -13.55 2.29
N VAL A 41 19.70 -14.16 1.54
CA VAL A 41 19.64 -15.59 1.20
C VAL A 41 19.71 -16.45 2.47
N TYR A 42 20.61 -16.13 3.40
CA TYR A 42 20.69 -16.82 4.68
C TYR A 42 19.39 -16.72 5.49
N LEU A 43 18.80 -15.51 5.60
CA LEU A 43 17.53 -15.31 6.31
C LEU A 43 16.40 -16.06 5.60
N ALA A 44 16.32 -16.04 4.29
CA ALA A 44 15.32 -16.76 3.52
C ALA A 44 15.37 -18.27 3.78
N ILE A 45 16.58 -18.85 3.76
CA ILE A 45 16.79 -20.30 3.89
C ILE A 45 16.57 -20.77 5.33
N PHE A 46 17.18 -20.10 6.31
CA PHE A 46 17.23 -20.59 7.69
C PHE A 46 16.21 -19.94 8.61
N GLN A 47 15.64 -18.79 8.24
CA GLN A 47 14.73 -18.01 9.09
C GLN A 47 13.60 -17.34 8.26
N THR A 48 12.93 -18.11 7.44
CA THR A 48 11.91 -17.65 6.48
C THR A 48 10.87 -16.70 7.09
N GLU A 49 10.38 -16.99 8.32
CA GLU A 49 9.40 -16.13 9.00
C GLU A 49 10.00 -14.76 9.36
N LYS A 50 11.26 -14.72 9.81
CA LYS A 50 11.93 -13.45 10.12
C LYS A 50 12.27 -12.67 8.86
N PHE A 51 12.59 -13.37 7.77
CA PHE A 51 12.80 -12.73 6.49
C PHE A 51 11.51 -12.06 5.97
N PHE A 52 10.36 -12.72 6.12
CA PHE A 52 9.08 -12.14 5.79
C PHE A 52 8.75 -10.90 6.65
N LEU A 53 9.03 -10.93 7.96
CA LEU A 53 8.91 -9.76 8.84
C LEU A 53 9.84 -8.62 8.43
N PHE A 54 11.05 -8.96 8.00
CA PHE A 54 12.02 -7.97 7.52
C PHE A 54 11.55 -7.30 6.22
N ILE A 55 10.96 -8.05 5.29
CA ILE A 55 10.32 -7.49 4.10
C ILE A 55 9.18 -6.53 4.52
N ALA A 56 8.33 -6.93 5.48
CA ALA A 56 7.27 -6.06 5.99
C ALA A 56 7.81 -4.75 6.58
N PHE A 57 8.95 -4.79 7.27
CA PHE A 57 9.63 -3.59 7.78
C PHE A 57 10.18 -2.72 6.65
N LEU A 58 10.76 -3.31 5.63
CA LEU A 58 11.35 -2.57 4.51
C LEU A 58 10.29 -1.94 3.58
N THR A 59 9.07 -2.48 3.56
CA THR A 59 8.04 -2.04 2.61
C THR A 59 7.77 -0.53 2.65
N PRO A 60 7.50 0.12 3.80
CA PRO A 60 7.29 1.56 3.83
C PRO A 60 8.56 2.40 3.54
N ILE A 61 9.75 1.85 3.77
CA ILE A 61 11.04 2.54 3.57
C ILE A 61 11.57 2.37 2.14
N SER A 62 10.91 1.54 1.32
CA SER A 62 11.35 1.28 -0.05
C SER A 62 11.24 2.54 -0.92
N VAL A 63 12.25 2.73 -1.74
CA VAL A 63 12.40 3.88 -2.65
C VAL A 63 12.04 3.45 -4.07
N ASN A 64 11.21 4.22 -4.75
CA ASN A 64 10.94 4.03 -6.17
C ASN A 64 12.13 4.54 -7.00
N ILE A 65 12.67 3.70 -7.88
CA ILE A 65 13.80 4.08 -8.74
C ILE A 65 13.37 4.61 -10.11
N GLU A 66 12.08 4.78 -10.35
CA GLU A 66 11.54 5.23 -11.64
C GLU A 66 12.15 6.55 -12.14
N GLU A 67 12.45 7.47 -11.21
CA GLU A 67 13.08 8.76 -11.54
C GLU A 67 14.59 8.66 -11.83
N TYR A 68 15.23 7.58 -11.38
CA TYR A 68 16.67 7.36 -11.61
C TYR A 68 16.97 6.49 -12.83
N VAL A 69 15.97 5.69 -13.26
CA VAL A 69 16.08 4.78 -14.41
C VAL A 69 14.80 4.86 -15.21
N ASP A 70 14.84 5.60 -16.32
CA ASP A 70 13.69 5.84 -17.18
C ASP A 70 12.93 4.57 -17.55
N GLY A 71 11.63 4.57 -17.31
CA GLY A 71 10.73 3.47 -17.66
C GLY A 71 10.83 2.22 -16.78
N PHE A 72 11.56 2.27 -15.64
CA PHE A 72 11.72 1.14 -14.73
C PHE A 72 11.22 1.48 -13.32
N GLY A 73 9.90 1.44 -13.13
CA GLY A 73 9.25 1.61 -11.83
C GLY A 73 9.43 0.36 -10.96
N LEU A 74 10.36 0.41 -9.99
CA LEU A 74 10.63 -0.68 -9.05
C LEU A 74 10.91 -0.10 -7.65
N TYR A 75 10.27 -0.66 -6.63
CA TYR A 75 10.51 -0.28 -5.23
C TYR A 75 11.64 -1.10 -4.61
N LEU A 76 12.80 -0.47 -4.44
CA LEU A 76 13.97 -1.07 -3.80
C LEU A 76 13.96 -0.82 -2.28
N PRO A 77 14.29 -1.85 -1.46
CA PRO A 77 14.67 -3.21 -1.84
C PRO A 77 13.48 -4.20 -1.86
N THR A 78 12.26 -3.78 -1.56
CA THR A 78 11.13 -4.67 -1.23
C THR A 78 10.71 -5.57 -2.40
N GLU A 79 10.56 -5.04 -3.63
CA GLU A 79 10.07 -5.86 -4.75
C GLU A 79 11.04 -6.96 -5.16
N PRO A 80 12.37 -6.71 -5.30
CA PRO A 80 13.33 -7.79 -5.52
C PRO A 80 13.34 -8.84 -4.41
N LEU A 81 13.16 -8.40 -3.14
CA LEU A 81 13.11 -9.32 -2.01
C LEU A 81 11.82 -10.17 -2.03
N LEU A 82 10.68 -9.58 -2.41
CA LEU A 82 9.42 -10.33 -2.59
C LEU A 82 9.53 -11.33 -3.74
N PHE A 83 10.15 -10.94 -4.85
CA PHE A 83 10.40 -11.84 -5.97
C PHE A 83 11.29 -13.02 -5.56
N GLY A 84 12.42 -12.74 -4.91
CA GLY A 84 13.31 -13.78 -4.40
C GLY A 84 12.63 -14.67 -3.36
N PHE A 85 11.83 -14.08 -2.46
CA PHE A 85 11.03 -14.83 -1.49
C PHE A 85 9.99 -15.73 -2.18
N MET A 86 9.31 -15.25 -3.21
CA MET A 86 8.37 -16.04 -4.01
C MET A 86 9.05 -17.28 -4.59
N LEU A 87 10.20 -17.11 -5.24
CA LEU A 87 10.95 -18.23 -5.83
C LEU A 87 11.38 -19.24 -4.77
N TRP A 88 11.92 -18.75 -3.65
CA TRP A 88 12.32 -19.60 -2.53
C TRP A 88 11.13 -20.35 -1.91
N PHE A 89 10.02 -19.67 -1.70
CA PHE A 89 8.80 -20.28 -1.17
C PHE A 89 8.24 -21.36 -2.11
N LEU A 90 8.19 -21.10 -3.40
CA LEU A 90 7.76 -22.10 -4.39
C LEU A 90 8.70 -23.32 -4.40
N PHE A 91 10.01 -23.10 -4.33
CA PHE A 91 10.99 -24.19 -4.20
C PHE A 91 10.76 -25.03 -2.94
N LEU A 92 10.50 -24.39 -1.80
CA LEU A 92 10.18 -25.09 -0.55
C LEU A 92 8.91 -25.93 -0.67
N GLN A 93 7.87 -25.40 -1.33
CA GLN A 93 6.63 -26.13 -1.55
C GLN A 93 6.80 -27.36 -2.44
N LEU A 94 7.65 -27.27 -3.45
CA LEU A 94 7.96 -28.42 -4.32
C LEU A 94 8.77 -29.49 -3.59
N LYS A 95 9.72 -29.07 -2.73
CA LYS A 95 10.60 -30.00 -2.00
C LYS A 95 9.93 -30.63 -0.78
N LYS A 96 9.22 -29.84 0.01
CA LYS A 96 8.56 -30.26 1.24
C LYS A 96 7.32 -29.37 1.48
N PRO A 97 6.15 -29.76 0.93
CA PRO A 97 4.93 -29.01 1.13
C PRO A 97 4.59 -28.89 2.63
N PHE A 98 4.39 -27.67 3.10
CA PHE A 98 4.02 -27.39 4.50
C PHE A 98 2.70 -26.62 4.63
N LEU A 99 2.14 -26.17 3.48
CA LEU A 99 0.83 -25.54 3.47
C LEU A 99 -0.27 -26.59 3.70
N ASP A 100 -1.27 -26.20 4.48
CA ASP A 100 -2.48 -26.96 4.67
C ASP A 100 -3.25 -27.06 3.34
N PRO A 101 -3.56 -28.28 2.85
CA PRO A 101 -4.32 -28.44 1.60
C PRO A 101 -5.69 -27.75 1.61
N GLN A 102 -6.27 -27.51 2.77
CA GLN A 102 -7.55 -26.79 2.90
C GLN A 102 -7.47 -25.33 2.44
N ILE A 103 -6.28 -24.72 2.44
CA ILE A 103 -6.06 -23.36 1.95
C ILE A 103 -6.54 -23.22 0.50
N TRP A 104 -6.25 -24.23 -0.34
CA TRP A 104 -6.62 -24.22 -1.75
C TRP A 104 -8.14 -24.32 -2.00
N ARG A 105 -8.91 -24.72 -0.98
CA ARG A 105 -10.37 -24.77 -1.02
C ARG A 105 -11.03 -23.50 -0.47
N HIS A 106 -10.24 -22.56 0.06
CA HIS A 106 -10.78 -21.33 0.63
C HIS A 106 -11.31 -20.43 -0.50
N PRO A 107 -12.56 -19.89 -0.41
CA PRO A 107 -13.18 -19.13 -1.51
C PRO A 107 -12.33 -17.94 -1.99
N ILE A 108 -11.69 -17.22 -1.08
CA ILE A 108 -10.80 -16.09 -1.42
C ILE A 108 -9.60 -16.58 -2.24
N VAL A 109 -8.98 -17.68 -1.84
CA VAL A 109 -7.82 -18.24 -2.57
C VAL A 109 -8.24 -18.70 -3.95
N ILE A 110 -9.38 -19.37 -4.07
CA ILE A 110 -9.94 -19.80 -5.37
C ILE A 110 -10.20 -18.58 -6.26
N ALA A 111 -10.83 -17.52 -5.73
CA ALA A 111 -11.10 -16.31 -6.49
C ALA A 111 -9.82 -15.62 -6.97
N VAL A 112 -8.79 -15.53 -6.11
CA VAL A 112 -7.48 -14.95 -6.49
C VAL A 112 -6.76 -15.82 -7.51
N MET A 113 -6.80 -17.15 -7.37
CA MET A 113 -6.21 -18.04 -8.37
C MET A 113 -6.94 -17.94 -9.71
N ALA A 114 -8.28 -17.89 -9.72
CA ALA A 114 -9.06 -17.65 -10.93
C ALA A 114 -8.70 -16.29 -11.59
N TYR A 115 -8.53 -15.24 -10.78
CA TYR A 115 -8.05 -13.93 -11.25
C TYR A 115 -6.66 -14.02 -11.90
N LEU A 116 -5.71 -14.72 -11.28
CA LEU A 116 -4.36 -14.89 -11.84
C LEU A 116 -4.37 -15.69 -13.14
N VAL A 117 -5.19 -16.74 -13.22
CA VAL A 117 -5.38 -17.50 -14.46
C VAL A 117 -6.00 -16.60 -15.55
N TRP A 118 -6.98 -15.78 -15.19
CA TRP A 118 -7.56 -14.82 -16.12
C TRP A 118 -6.54 -13.79 -16.60
N LEU A 119 -5.72 -13.26 -15.70
CA LEU A 119 -4.60 -12.35 -16.06
C LEU A 119 -3.63 -13.03 -17.03
N LEU A 120 -3.31 -14.32 -16.83
CA LEU A 120 -2.44 -15.06 -17.73
C LEU A 120 -3.05 -15.17 -19.13
N ILE A 121 -4.34 -15.57 -19.21
CA ILE A 121 -5.07 -15.69 -20.50
C ILE A 121 -5.09 -14.34 -21.22
N THR A 122 -5.45 -13.27 -20.51
CA THR A 122 -5.54 -11.94 -21.10
C THR A 122 -4.17 -11.31 -21.41
N SER A 123 -3.09 -11.77 -20.76
CA SER A 123 -1.72 -11.38 -21.12
C SER A 123 -1.28 -11.98 -22.48
N VAL A 124 -1.69 -13.21 -22.77
CA VAL A 124 -1.40 -13.84 -24.05
C VAL A 124 -2.14 -13.15 -25.21
N THR A 125 -3.37 -12.68 -24.97
CA THR A 125 -4.22 -12.02 -25.97
C THR A 125 -4.09 -10.49 -25.96
N SER A 126 -3.13 -9.95 -25.21
CA SER A 126 -2.91 -8.52 -25.02
C SER A 126 -2.47 -7.79 -26.29
N THR A 127 -2.81 -6.52 -26.41
CA THR A 127 -2.25 -5.61 -27.43
C THR A 127 -0.76 -5.36 -27.22
N ASP A 128 -0.28 -5.37 -25.96
CA ASP A 128 1.14 -5.39 -25.60
C ASP A 128 1.43 -6.54 -24.60
N PRO A 129 1.82 -7.73 -25.12
CA PRO A 129 2.11 -8.88 -24.27
C PRO A 129 3.25 -8.64 -23.26
N ILE A 130 4.28 -7.87 -23.62
CA ILE A 130 5.44 -7.62 -22.74
C ILE A 130 4.99 -6.87 -21.50
N VAL A 131 4.24 -5.79 -21.65
CA VAL A 131 3.67 -5.02 -20.55
C VAL A 131 2.76 -5.89 -19.70
N SER A 132 1.92 -6.70 -20.33
CA SER A 132 0.97 -7.56 -19.62
C SER A 132 1.64 -8.69 -18.84
N PHE A 133 2.69 -9.32 -19.37
CA PHE A 133 3.46 -10.31 -18.61
C PHE A 133 4.26 -9.68 -17.46
N LYS A 134 4.83 -8.48 -17.62
CA LYS A 134 5.44 -7.73 -16.52
C LYS A 134 4.41 -7.46 -15.41
N PHE A 135 3.21 -7.02 -15.79
CA PHE A 135 2.12 -6.80 -14.83
C PHE A 135 1.72 -8.09 -14.09
N LEU A 136 1.56 -9.21 -14.82
CA LEU A 136 1.27 -10.51 -14.21
C LEU A 136 2.38 -10.93 -13.24
N LEU A 137 3.64 -10.79 -13.63
CA LEU A 137 4.78 -11.13 -12.78
C LEU A 137 4.78 -10.29 -11.50
N SER A 138 4.53 -8.98 -11.62
CA SER A 138 4.42 -8.10 -10.45
C SER A 138 3.30 -8.53 -9.50
N LYS A 139 2.15 -8.96 -10.00
CA LYS A 139 1.08 -9.51 -9.17
C LYS A 139 1.47 -10.81 -8.48
N LEU A 140 2.20 -11.70 -9.16
CA LEU A 140 2.64 -12.98 -8.58
C LEU A 140 3.58 -12.79 -7.40
N TRP A 141 4.59 -11.90 -7.48
CA TRP A 141 5.50 -11.71 -6.35
C TRP A 141 4.87 -10.99 -5.15
N PHE A 142 3.70 -10.35 -5.31
CA PHE A 142 2.89 -9.89 -4.17
C PHE A 142 1.96 -10.98 -3.65
N VAL A 143 1.21 -11.63 -4.53
CA VAL A 143 0.17 -12.59 -4.13
C VAL A 143 0.77 -13.82 -3.46
N VAL A 144 1.85 -14.37 -4.00
CA VAL A 144 2.43 -15.60 -3.47
C VAL A 144 3.00 -15.41 -2.06
N PRO A 145 3.86 -14.42 -1.77
CA PRO A 145 4.33 -14.16 -0.41
C PRO A 145 3.24 -13.69 0.54
N VAL A 146 2.45 -12.69 0.14
CA VAL A 146 1.57 -11.99 1.08
C VAL A 146 0.29 -12.80 1.35
N LEU A 147 -0.36 -13.34 0.31
CA LEU A 147 -1.58 -14.11 0.49
C LEU A 147 -1.26 -15.56 0.85
N ILE A 148 -0.50 -16.28 0.01
CA ILE A 148 -0.37 -17.74 0.16
C ILE A 148 0.53 -18.08 1.35
N PHE A 149 1.76 -17.54 1.43
CA PHE A 149 2.59 -17.72 2.62
C PHE A 149 1.96 -17.06 3.85
N GLY A 150 1.31 -15.90 3.68
CA GLY A 150 0.60 -15.20 4.76
C GLY A 150 -0.45 -16.09 5.44
N THR A 151 -1.16 -16.97 4.72
CA THR A 151 -2.12 -17.90 5.34
C THR A 151 -1.48 -18.84 6.35
N TYR A 152 -0.23 -19.26 6.14
CA TYR A 152 0.57 -20.01 7.09
C TYR A 152 1.07 -19.11 8.22
N PHE A 153 1.72 -18.01 7.88
CA PHE A 153 2.40 -17.11 8.81
C PHE A 153 1.44 -16.49 9.84
N PHE A 154 0.27 -16.02 9.40
CA PHE A 154 -0.71 -15.35 10.26
C PHE A 154 -1.60 -16.30 11.07
N LYS A 155 -1.45 -17.62 10.97
CA LYS A 155 -2.08 -18.57 11.91
C LYS A 155 -1.65 -18.28 13.34
N ASN A 156 -0.38 -17.93 13.56
CA ASN A 156 0.14 -17.57 14.87
C ASN A 156 -0.20 -16.11 15.24
N HIS A 157 -0.82 -15.93 16.42
CA HIS A 157 -1.17 -14.59 16.93
C HIS A 157 0.07 -13.70 17.13
N GLU A 158 1.19 -14.26 17.64
CA GLU A 158 2.42 -13.49 17.84
C GLU A 158 2.98 -12.96 16.52
N ASN A 159 2.92 -13.75 15.46
CA ASN A 159 3.40 -13.36 14.15
C ASN A 159 2.56 -12.20 13.59
N ARG A 160 1.22 -12.19 13.80
CA ARG A 160 0.35 -11.07 13.45
C ARG A 160 0.76 -9.79 14.16
N VAL A 161 0.98 -9.89 15.48
CA VAL A 161 1.40 -8.73 16.29
C VAL A 161 2.78 -8.24 15.86
N ARG A 162 3.75 -9.13 15.62
CA ARG A 162 5.09 -8.79 15.16
C ARG A 162 5.03 -8.11 13.79
N PHE A 163 4.26 -8.65 12.85
CA PHE A 163 4.09 -8.07 11.53
C PHE A 163 3.58 -6.62 11.59
N LEU A 164 2.52 -6.39 12.38
CA LEU A 164 1.99 -5.04 12.58
C LEU A 164 3.02 -4.11 13.20
N TRP A 165 3.78 -4.58 14.20
CA TRP A 165 4.84 -3.79 14.82
C TRP A 165 5.91 -3.37 13.81
N TYR A 166 6.45 -4.31 13.03
CA TYR A 166 7.50 -4.03 12.05
C TYR A 166 7.00 -3.02 11.00
N PHE A 167 5.79 -3.21 10.49
CA PHE A 167 5.21 -2.35 9.47
C PHE A 167 4.90 -0.94 10.02
N ILE A 168 4.27 -0.83 11.20
CA ILE A 168 3.86 0.44 11.78
C ILE A 168 5.09 1.26 12.24
N VAL A 169 6.09 0.63 12.83
CA VAL A 169 7.34 1.30 13.21
C VAL A 169 8.04 1.87 11.98
N SER A 170 8.18 1.06 10.94
CA SER A 170 8.78 1.48 9.67
C SER A 170 8.00 2.63 9.02
N CYS A 171 6.68 2.53 8.96
CA CYS A 171 5.81 3.60 8.46
C CYS A 171 5.99 4.89 9.28
N SER A 172 6.06 4.80 10.62
CA SER A 172 6.27 5.97 11.48
C SER A 172 7.61 6.64 11.26
N LEU A 173 8.67 5.89 10.92
CA LEU A 173 9.97 6.47 10.55
C LEU A 173 9.88 7.29 9.26
N VAL A 174 9.16 6.78 8.26
CA VAL A 174 8.92 7.53 7.01
C VAL A 174 8.08 8.79 7.28
N VAL A 175 7.05 8.67 8.14
CA VAL A 175 6.25 9.83 8.54
C VAL A 175 7.10 10.88 9.25
N CYS A 176 8.02 10.48 10.15
CA CYS A 176 8.97 11.41 10.77
C CYS A 176 9.86 12.12 9.74
N TYR A 177 10.38 11.37 8.76
CA TYR A 177 11.14 11.95 7.64
C TYR A 177 10.29 12.98 6.89
N THR A 178 9.07 12.62 6.51
CA THR A 178 8.17 13.50 5.76
C THR A 178 7.83 14.77 6.52
N ILE A 179 7.51 14.66 7.83
CA ILE A 179 7.26 15.83 8.69
C ILE A 179 8.50 16.72 8.77
N GLY A 180 9.69 16.11 8.98
CA GLY A 180 10.96 16.84 9.02
C GLY A 180 11.32 17.49 7.68
N HIS A 181 10.96 16.87 6.55
CA HIS A 181 11.13 17.46 5.23
C HIS A 181 10.14 18.60 5.00
N HIS A 182 8.86 18.41 5.34
CA HIS A 182 7.79 19.38 5.19
C HIS A 182 8.02 20.66 6.06
N SER A 183 8.61 20.49 7.23
CA SER A 183 8.92 21.64 8.13
C SER A 183 9.85 22.68 7.49
N LYS A 184 10.70 22.27 6.54
CA LYS A 184 11.60 23.18 5.79
C LYS A 184 10.84 24.12 4.86
N TYR A 185 9.60 23.78 4.53
CA TYR A 185 8.73 24.50 3.60
C TYR A 185 7.53 25.14 4.33
N GLY A 186 7.59 25.25 5.67
CA GLY A 186 6.54 25.91 6.46
C GLY A 186 5.20 25.16 6.49
N PHE A 187 5.18 23.86 6.17
CA PHE A 187 3.97 23.03 6.13
C PHE A 187 2.90 23.51 5.13
N GLY A 188 3.32 24.04 3.98
CA GLY A 188 2.41 24.46 2.91
C GLY A 188 1.64 23.26 2.31
N GLU A 189 0.43 23.52 1.79
CA GLU A 189 -0.41 22.49 1.19
C GLU A 189 0.19 21.98 -0.15
N GLU A 190 0.73 22.88 -0.94
CA GLU A 190 1.35 22.56 -2.25
C GLU A 190 2.55 21.62 -2.06
N GLU A 191 3.42 21.92 -1.11
CA GLU A 191 4.57 21.09 -0.79
C GLU A 191 4.14 19.76 -0.16
N GLY A 192 3.01 19.75 0.57
CA GLY A 192 2.39 18.55 1.13
C GLY A 192 2.08 17.48 0.09
N HIS A 193 2.02 17.82 -1.21
CA HIS A 193 1.76 16.87 -2.28
C HIS A 193 2.97 16.02 -2.68
N TRP A 194 4.23 16.45 -2.39
CA TRP A 194 5.44 15.77 -2.84
C TRP A 194 6.51 15.51 -1.77
N VAL A 195 6.43 16.14 -0.57
CA VAL A 195 7.47 16.00 0.49
C VAL A 195 7.68 14.58 1.01
N MET A 196 6.79 13.63 0.73
CA MET A 196 6.91 12.21 1.11
C MET A 196 7.84 11.43 0.17
N TRP A 197 8.23 12.01 -0.94
CA TRP A 197 9.23 11.42 -1.82
C TRP A 197 10.57 11.27 -1.10
N PRO A 198 11.36 10.19 -1.28
CA PRO A 198 11.25 9.16 -2.33
C PRO A 198 10.46 7.90 -1.91
N PHE A 199 9.85 7.86 -0.72
CA PHE A 199 9.18 6.67 -0.19
C PHE A 199 7.79 6.43 -0.77
N PHE A 200 7.04 7.50 -0.99
CA PHE A 200 5.71 7.46 -1.60
C PHE A 200 5.66 8.38 -2.82
N LYS A 201 4.99 7.92 -3.87
CA LYS A 201 4.88 8.65 -5.14
C LYS A 201 4.06 9.93 -4.99
N ASP A 202 3.03 9.90 -4.15
CA ASP A 202 2.11 11.02 -3.92
C ASP A 202 1.53 11.04 -2.50
N HIS A 203 0.93 12.18 -2.13
CA HIS A 203 0.31 12.40 -0.84
C HIS A 203 -0.91 11.49 -0.60
N THR A 204 -1.60 11.02 -1.64
CA THR A 204 -2.80 10.18 -1.54
C THR A 204 -2.44 8.81 -1.01
N ILE A 205 -1.39 8.18 -1.58
CA ILE A 205 -0.86 6.89 -1.12
C ILE A 205 -0.32 7.02 0.30
N TYR A 206 0.44 8.09 0.58
CA TYR A 206 0.98 8.39 1.91
C TYR A 206 -0.13 8.52 2.95
N GLY A 207 -1.14 9.36 2.69
CA GLY A 207 -2.30 9.51 3.57
C GLY A 207 -3.08 8.23 3.79
N ALA A 208 -3.30 7.44 2.73
CA ALA A 208 -4.02 6.16 2.81
C ALA A 208 -3.29 5.13 3.70
N ILE A 209 -1.96 5.02 3.59
CA ILE A 209 -1.17 4.11 4.44
C ILE A 209 -1.20 4.54 5.90
N ILE A 210 -1.10 5.84 6.19
CA ILE A 210 -1.22 6.35 7.57
C ILE A 210 -2.62 6.05 8.12
N ALA A 211 -3.67 6.29 7.33
CA ALA A 211 -5.05 6.00 7.72
C ALA A 211 -5.29 4.51 7.99
N LEU A 212 -4.58 3.62 7.29
CA LEU A 212 -4.59 2.18 7.58
C LEU A 212 -3.82 1.85 8.88
N CYS A 213 -2.64 2.46 9.08
CA CYS A 213 -1.79 2.17 10.23
C CYS A 213 -2.37 2.67 11.56
N LEU A 214 -3.07 3.79 11.57
CA LEU A 214 -3.57 4.43 12.78
C LEU A 214 -4.52 3.53 13.60
N PRO A 215 -5.63 3.00 13.05
CA PRO A 215 -6.52 2.10 13.81
C PRO A 215 -5.82 0.80 14.23
N LEU A 216 -4.89 0.27 13.43
CA LEU A 216 -4.11 -0.91 13.78
C LEU A 216 -3.16 -0.64 14.95
N SER A 217 -2.52 0.52 14.98
CA SER A 217 -1.67 0.97 16.09
C SER A 217 -2.48 1.17 17.37
N LEU A 218 -3.67 1.78 17.28
CA LEU A 218 -4.61 1.93 18.41
C LEU A 218 -5.08 0.56 18.94
N ALA A 219 -5.34 -0.41 18.05
CA ALA A 219 -5.69 -1.77 18.45
C ALA A 219 -4.53 -2.45 19.20
N LEU A 220 -3.30 -2.28 18.75
CA LEU A 220 -2.11 -2.74 19.46
C LEU A 220 -1.97 -2.07 20.84
N LEU A 221 -2.26 -0.78 20.97
CA LEU A 221 -2.19 -0.04 22.23
C LEU A 221 -3.21 -0.57 23.26
N LYS A 222 -4.40 -0.96 22.83
CA LYS A 222 -5.46 -1.51 23.70
C LYS A 222 -5.21 -2.95 24.17
N GLN A 223 -4.22 -3.64 23.65
CA GLN A 223 -3.91 -5.03 24.02
C GLN A 223 -3.49 -5.13 25.50
N LYS A 224 -4.18 -6.01 26.26
CA LYS A 224 -3.89 -6.23 27.70
C LYS A 224 -2.50 -6.84 27.89
N GLY A 225 -1.88 -6.55 29.05
CA GLY A 225 -0.58 -7.13 29.44
C GLY A 225 0.64 -6.55 28.72
N ARG A 226 0.49 -5.48 27.93
CA ARG A 226 1.63 -4.86 27.24
C ARG A 226 2.53 -4.09 28.21
N PRO A 227 3.88 -4.21 28.09
CA PRO A 227 4.83 -3.48 28.92
C PRO A 227 4.65 -1.96 28.78
N ALA A 228 4.93 -1.19 29.84
CA ALA A 228 4.78 0.26 29.89
C ALA A 228 5.57 0.97 28.77
N LEU A 229 6.83 0.57 28.56
CA LEU A 229 7.67 1.11 27.49
C LEU A 229 7.04 0.92 26.11
N SER A 230 6.49 -0.27 25.83
CA SER A 230 5.83 -0.56 24.55
C SER A 230 4.56 0.26 24.36
N LYS A 231 3.82 0.57 25.43
CA LYS A 231 2.67 1.49 25.39
C LYS A 231 3.13 2.93 25.10
N ALA A 232 4.18 3.40 25.76
CA ALA A 232 4.72 4.73 25.53
C ALA A 232 5.18 4.92 24.06
N ILE A 233 5.87 3.92 23.50
CA ILE A 233 6.27 3.92 22.09
C ILE A 233 5.05 3.99 21.17
N LEU A 234 3.99 3.20 21.42
CA LEU A 234 2.77 3.22 20.61
C LEU A 234 2.04 4.58 20.72
N ILE A 235 2.01 5.20 21.90
CA ILE A 235 1.43 6.54 22.06
C ILE A 235 2.20 7.53 21.18
N LEU A 236 3.53 7.51 21.24
CA LEU A 236 4.37 8.37 20.41
C LEU A 236 4.13 8.13 18.92
N ILE A 237 4.09 6.86 18.48
CA ILE A 237 3.77 6.48 17.11
C ILE A 237 2.41 7.03 16.69
N ASN A 238 1.36 6.87 17.52
CA ASN A 238 0.04 7.41 17.19
C ASN A 238 0.04 8.92 17.04
N MET A 239 0.78 9.66 17.88
CA MET A 239 0.94 11.12 17.74
C MET A 239 1.62 11.47 16.40
N ILE A 240 2.70 10.77 16.06
CA ILE A 240 3.42 10.97 14.78
C ILE A 240 2.47 10.69 13.60
N LEU A 241 1.74 9.58 13.63
CA LEU A 241 0.79 9.22 12.56
C LEU A 241 -0.35 10.24 12.42
N ILE A 242 -0.88 10.77 13.53
CA ILE A 242 -1.93 11.82 13.50
C ILE A 242 -1.38 13.09 12.87
N ILE A 243 -0.19 13.54 13.27
CA ILE A 243 0.46 14.72 12.69
C ILE A 243 0.69 14.48 11.17
N GLY A 244 1.24 13.34 10.79
CA GLY A 244 1.47 12.99 9.39
C GLY A 244 0.18 12.93 8.57
N LEU A 245 -0.94 12.46 9.16
CA LEU A 245 -2.24 12.42 8.52
C LEU A 245 -2.81 13.82 8.27
N ILE A 246 -2.68 14.73 9.25
CA ILE A 246 -3.13 16.13 9.12
C ILE A 246 -2.38 16.79 7.95
N PHE A 247 -1.05 16.71 7.95
CA PHE A 247 -0.20 17.31 6.92
C PHE A 247 -0.10 16.50 5.63
N SER A 248 -0.85 15.40 5.48
CA SER A 248 -0.96 14.70 4.20
C SER A 248 -1.86 15.43 3.20
N TYR A 249 -2.67 16.38 3.66
CA TYR A 249 -3.68 17.11 2.87
C TYR A 249 -4.59 16.19 2.02
N THR A 250 -4.73 14.92 2.43
CA THR A 250 -5.51 13.92 1.71
C THR A 250 -6.91 13.81 2.31
N ARG A 251 -7.89 14.48 1.69
CA ARG A 251 -9.30 14.49 2.14
C ARG A 251 -9.88 13.09 2.33
N ALA A 252 -9.61 12.19 1.36
CA ALA A 252 -10.08 10.81 1.43
C ALA A 252 -9.53 10.05 2.65
N ALA A 253 -8.27 10.31 3.04
CA ALA A 253 -7.66 9.69 4.21
C ALA A 253 -8.30 10.19 5.51
N TRP A 254 -8.62 11.48 5.63
CA TRP A 254 -9.35 12.03 6.78
C TRP A 254 -10.75 11.43 6.92
N LEU A 255 -11.49 11.38 5.81
CA LEU A 255 -12.81 10.76 5.78
C LEU A 255 -12.75 9.27 6.14
N SER A 256 -11.74 8.54 5.69
CA SER A 256 -11.58 7.11 6.00
C SER A 256 -11.40 6.84 7.49
N ILE A 257 -10.69 7.71 8.22
CA ILE A 257 -10.57 7.62 9.69
C ILE A 257 -11.91 7.89 10.37
N LEU A 258 -12.68 8.86 9.90
CA LEU A 258 -14.03 9.11 10.41
C LEU A 258 -14.92 7.87 10.22
N PHE A 259 -14.92 7.29 9.02
CA PHE A 259 -15.66 6.05 8.74
C PHE A 259 -15.16 4.88 9.61
N ALA A 260 -13.85 4.72 9.78
CA ALA A 260 -13.30 3.69 10.64
C ALA A 260 -13.74 3.88 12.11
N ALA A 261 -13.81 5.12 12.60
CA ALA A 261 -14.30 5.44 13.93
C ALA A 261 -15.81 5.11 14.08
N ILE A 262 -16.63 5.46 13.08
CA ILE A 262 -18.04 5.11 13.03
C ILE A 262 -18.24 3.60 13.08
N VAL A 263 -17.56 2.85 12.21
CA VAL A 263 -17.64 1.38 12.19
C VAL A 263 -17.16 0.80 13.53
N GLY A 264 -16.08 1.34 14.09
CA GLY A 264 -15.59 0.95 15.41
C GLY A 264 -16.61 1.17 16.51
N ALA A 265 -17.32 2.31 16.48
CA ALA A 265 -18.40 2.62 17.42
C ALA A 265 -19.61 1.66 17.25
N LEU A 266 -20.03 1.41 16.02
CA LEU A 266 -21.13 0.48 15.71
C LEU A 266 -20.83 -0.94 16.24
N VAL A 267 -19.60 -1.42 16.07
CA VAL A 267 -19.15 -2.70 16.60
C VAL A 267 -19.09 -2.68 18.13
N TYR A 268 -18.56 -1.60 18.71
CA TYR A 268 -18.47 -1.45 20.17
C TYR A 268 -19.84 -1.47 20.85
N PHE A 269 -20.81 -0.72 20.30
CA PHE A 269 -22.19 -0.67 20.79
C PHE A 269 -23.03 -1.87 20.35
N LYS A 270 -22.45 -2.83 19.62
CA LYS A 270 -23.16 -4.03 19.13
C LYS A 270 -24.43 -3.71 18.37
N VAL A 271 -24.41 -2.67 17.55
CA VAL A 271 -25.55 -2.24 16.74
C VAL A 271 -25.97 -3.37 15.82
N SER A 272 -27.26 -3.74 15.84
CA SER A 272 -27.76 -4.87 15.05
C SER A 272 -27.77 -4.53 13.56
N PHE A 273 -27.49 -5.52 12.71
CA PHE A 273 -27.54 -5.37 11.27
C PHE A 273 -28.93 -4.91 10.77
N LYS A 274 -30.01 -5.34 11.45
CA LYS A 274 -31.37 -4.89 11.15
C LYS A 274 -31.56 -3.37 11.31
N LEU A 275 -31.01 -2.80 12.39
CA LEU A 275 -31.06 -1.35 12.63
C LEU A 275 -30.20 -0.60 11.60
N LEU A 276 -29.02 -1.12 11.26
CA LEU A 276 -28.17 -0.53 10.21
C LEU A 276 -28.87 -0.55 8.85
N SER A 277 -29.49 -1.67 8.48
CA SER A 277 -30.25 -1.78 7.23
C SER A 277 -31.43 -0.80 7.21
N PHE A 278 -32.14 -0.65 8.33
CA PHE A 278 -33.25 0.31 8.45
C PHE A 278 -32.79 1.76 8.28
N ILE A 279 -31.69 2.13 8.97
CA ILE A 279 -31.09 3.47 8.83
C ILE A 279 -30.59 3.69 7.39
N GLY A 280 -29.97 2.67 6.78
CA GLY A 280 -29.51 2.72 5.39
C GLY A 280 -30.65 2.95 4.39
N VAL A 281 -31.77 2.25 4.55
CA VAL A 281 -32.95 2.44 3.71
C VAL A 281 -33.54 3.84 3.90
N LEU A 282 -33.62 4.33 5.14
CA LEU A 282 -34.10 5.70 5.42
C LEU A 282 -33.16 6.74 4.78
N ALA A 283 -31.82 6.56 4.92
CA ALA A 283 -30.84 7.47 4.32
C ALA A 283 -30.94 7.48 2.78
N LEU A 284 -31.05 6.31 2.15
CA LEU A 284 -31.26 6.22 0.70
C LEU A 284 -32.59 6.84 0.26
N GLY A 285 -33.65 6.65 1.04
CA GLY A 285 -34.95 7.29 0.80
C GLY A 285 -34.86 8.82 0.88
N THR A 286 -34.23 9.36 1.93
CA THR A 286 -34.04 10.82 2.06
C THR A 286 -33.15 11.39 0.94
N LEU A 287 -32.07 10.69 0.56
CA LEU A 287 -31.23 11.08 -0.56
C LEU A 287 -32.00 11.09 -1.89
N TYR A 288 -32.86 10.09 -2.12
CA TYR A 288 -33.70 10.03 -3.31
C TYR A 288 -34.71 11.19 -3.36
N PHE A 289 -35.42 11.48 -2.25
CA PHE A 289 -36.39 12.59 -2.20
C PHE A 289 -35.72 13.98 -2.25
N GLN A 290 -34.48 14.10 -1.83
CA GLN A 290 -33.76 15.39 -1.85
C GLN A 290 -32.78 15.51 -3.03
N TRP A 291 -32.81 14.57 -3.97
CA TRP A 291 -31.83 14.51 -5.06
C TRP A 291 -31.75 15.80 -5.87
N ASP A 292 -32.89 16.41 -6.24
CA ASP A 292 -32.93 17.66 -7.00
C ASP A 292 -32.37 18.84 -6.18
N ASN A 293 -32.63 18.88 -4.87
CA ASN A 293 -32.08 19.91 -3.99
C ASN A 293 -30.57 19.76 -3.82
N ILE A 294 -30.07 18.52 -3.75
CA ILE A 294 -28.65 18.20 -3.68
C ILE A 294 -27.96 18.61 -4.99
N GLN A 295 -28.54 18.26 -6.13
CA GLN A 295 -28.01 18.68 -7.43
C GLN A 295 -27.97 20.20 -7.58
N MET A 296 -29.01 20.92 -7.17
CA MET A 296 -29.02 22.38 -7.19
C MET A 296 -27.97 22.98 -6.25
N ALA A 297 -27.77 22.40 -5.06
CA ALA A 297 -26.76 22.85 -4.12
C ALA A 297 -25.34 22.61 -4.66
N LEU A 298 -25.11 21.48 -5.30
CA LEU A 298 -23.83 21.13 -5.95
C LEU A 298 -23.56 22.04 -7.16
N ALA A 299 -24.58 22.31 -7.97
CA ALA A 299 -24.47 23.21 -9.14
C ALA A 299 -24.21 24.68 -8.77
N LYS A 300 -24.61 25.13 -7.58
CA LYS A 300 -24.34 26.48 -7.07
C LYS A 300 -22.90 26.67 -6.56
N ASN A 301 -22.20 25.59 -6.27
CA ASN A 301 -20.81 25.63 -5.79
C ASN A 301 -19.83 25.78 -6.96
N THR A 302 -19.73 26.99 -7.53
CA THR A 302 -18.86 27.34 -8.67
C THR A 302 -17.46 27.84 -8.23
N HIS A 303 -17.05 27.65 -6.99
CA HIS A 303 -15.77 28.13 -6.53
C HIS A 303 -14.64 27.16 -6.93
N GLU A 304 -13.88 27.58 -7.94
CA GLU A 304 -12.72 26.87 -8.51
C GLU A 304 -11.46 26.90 -7.63
N HIS A 305 -11.51 27.52 -6.44
CA HIS A 305 -10.31 27.71 -5.63
C HIS A 305 -10.30 26.77 -4.43
N THR A 306 -9.18 26.04 -4.28
CA THR A 306 -8.79 25.33 -3.08
C THR A 306 -8.60 26.34 -1.95
N THR A 307 -9.61 26.53 -1.11
CA THR A 307 -9.53 27.41 0.04
C THR A 307 -9.03 26.67 1.27
N GLU A 308 -8.35 27.37 2.15
CA GLU A 308 -7.68 26.83 3.34
C GLU A 308 -8.66 26.31 4.40
N ALA A 309 -9.94 26.65 4.33
CA ALA A 309 -10.94 26.28 5.32
C ALA A 309 -11.38 24.80 5.18
N PHE A 310 -11.38 24.05 6.28
CA PHE A 310 -11.77 22.65 6.36
C PHE A 310 -13.19 22.39 5.84
N ASP A 311 -14.12 23.29 6.09
CA ASP A 311 -15.53 23.19 5.63
C ASP A 311 -15.62 23.24 4.10
N GLU A 312 -14.82 24.07 3.44
CA GLU A 312 -14.76 24.20 1.99
C GLU A 312 -14.09 22.96 1.33
N LYS A 313 -13.14 22.34 2.04
CA LYS A 313 -12.53 21.07 1.60
C LYS A 313 -13.53 19.89 1.63
N ILE A 314 -14.44 19.86 2.59
CA ILE A 314 -15.55 18.88 2.60
C ILE A 314 -16.52 19.15 1.47
N GLN A 315 -16.86 20.41 1.23
CA GLN A 315 -17.78 20.79 0.13
C GLN A 315 -17.17 20.48 -1.24
N SER A 316 -15.86 20.76 -1.45
CA SER A 316 -15.18 20.42 -2.70
C SER A 316 -15.03 18.91 -2.93
N ALA A 317 -14.93 18.12 -1.85
CA ALA A 317 -14.93 16.65 -1.97
C ALA A 317 -16.29 16.09 -2.43
N ALA A 318 -17.38 16.82 -2.16
CA ALA A 318 -18.74 16.50 -2.63
C ALA A 318 -19.06 17.04 -4.04
N ASN A 319 -18.24 17.97 -4.55
CA ASN A 319 -18.43 18.58 -5.86
C ASN A 319 -17.86 17.70 -6.98
N VAL A 320 -18.74 16.99 -7.67
CA VAL A 320 -18.39 15.97 -8.67
C VAL A 320 -18.07 16.61 -10.04
N THR A 321 -18.62 17.79 -10.34
CA THR A 321 -18.65 18.32 -11.71
C THR A 321 -17.67 19.46 -11.97
N THR A 322 -17.21 20.18 -10.94
CA THR A 322 -16.33 21.35 -11.11
C THR A 322 -14.93 21.17 -10.49
N ASP A 323 -14.72 20.13 -9.65
CA ASP A 323 -13.40 19.77 -9.16
C ASP A 323 -12.63 19.04 -10.26
N ALA A 324 -11.50 19.59 -10.68
CA ALA A 324 -10.65 19.06 -11.75
C ALA A 324 -10.26 17.58 -11.53
N SER A 325 -10.00 17.20 -10.28
CA SER A 325 -9.66 15.81 -9.91
C SER A 325 -10.85 14.85 -10.09
N ASN A 326 -12.08 15.30 -9.82
CA ASN A 326 -13.27 14.49 -10.00
C ASN A 326 -13.64 14.39 -11.50
N LEU A 327 -13.50 15.47 -12.26
CA LEU A 327 -13.72 15.47 -13.71
C LEU A 327 -12.74 14.51 -14.41
N GLU A 328 -11.47 14.55 -14.02
CA GLU A 328 -10.46 13.63 -14.54
C GLU A 328 -10.86 12.15 -14.28
N ARG A 329 -11.38 11.83 -13.09
CA ARG A 329 -11.85 10.47 -12.77
C ARG A 329 -13.03 10.05 -13.63
N ILE A 330 -14.00 10.95 -13.86
CA ILE A 330 -15.15 10.69 -14.71
C ILE A 330 -14.70 10.41 -16.15
N ASN A 331 -13.81 11.23 -16.69
CA ASN A 331 -13.26 11.05 -18.04
C ASN A 331 -12.51 9.72 -18.17
N ARG A 332 -11.75 9.33 -17.15
CA ARG A 332 -11.08 8.02 -17.10
C ARG A 332 -12.09 6.86 -17.07
N TRP A 333 -13.19 7.00 -16.34
CA TRP A 333 -14.23 5.96 -16.30
C TRP A 333 -14.98 5.85 -17.61
N ASP A 334 -15.30 6.98 -18.25
CA ASP A 334 -15.94 7.01 -19.56
C ASP A 334 -15.05 6.37 -20.63
N CYS A 335 -13.79 6.73 -20.65
CA CYS A 335 -12.79 6.11 -21.51
C CYS A 335 -12.71 4.58 -21.27
N ALA A 336 -12.62 4.13 -20.01
CA ALA A 336 -12.61 2.72 -19.66
C ALA A 336 -13.90 1.99 -20.13
N TYR A 337 -15.05 2.67 -20.07
CA TYR A 337 -16.32 2.12 -20.54
C TYR A 337 -16.33 1.96 -22.07
N HIS A 338 -15.81 2.93 -22.82
CA HIS A 338 -15.64 2.83 -24.28
C HIS A 338 -14.68 1.70 -24.67
N MET A 339 -13.57 1.56 -23.95
CA MET A 339 -12.63 0.44 -24.12
C MET A 339 -13.32 -0.91 -23.82
N PHE A 340 -14.09 -0.99 -22.72
CA PHE A 340 -14.84 -2.20 -22.38
C PHE A 340 -15.87 -2.57 -23.46
N LYS A 341 -16.63 -1.61 -24.01
CA LYS A 341 -17.57 -1.86 -25.11
C LYS A 341 -16.88 -2.45 -26.34
N ARG A 342 -15.65 -2.02 -26.64
CA ARG A 342 -14.92 -2.50 -27.81
C ARG A 342 -14.39 -3.93 -27.64
N LYS A 343 -13.93 -4.29 -26.42
CA LYS A 343 -13.41 -5.63 -26.12
C LYS A 343 -13.91 -6.16 -24.77
N PRO A 344 -15.18 -6.57 -24.66
CA PRO A 344 -15.81 -6.83 -23.37
C PRO A 344 -15.30 -8.06 -22.62
N PHE A 345 -14.80 -9.07 -23.31
CA PHE A 345 -14.41 -10.35 -22.69
C PHE A 345 -12.92 -10.39 -22.33
N ILE A 346 -12.04 -10.11 -23.24
CA ILE A 346 -10.59 -10.25 -23.04
C ILE A 346 -9.88 -8.92 -22.81
N GLY A 347 -10.56 -7.79 -23.07
CA GLY A 347 -9.97 -6.46 -22.93
C GLY A 347 -8.78 -6.21 -23.86
N PHE A 348 -7.93 -5.26 -23.49
CA PHE A 348 -6.70 -4.90 -24.19
C PHE A 348 -5.45 -5.55 -23.59
N GLY A 349 -5.59 -6.17 -22.42
CA GLY A 349 -4.52 -6.79 -21.65
C GLY A 349 -4.25 -6.06 -20.33
N PRO A 350 -3.77 -6.78 -19.30
CA PRO A 350 -3.44 -6.17 -18.02
C PRO A 350 -2.26 -5.19 -18.14
N GLY A 351 -2.38 -4.02 -17.51
CA GLY A 351 -1.36 -2.98 -17.53
C GLY A 351 -1.32 -2.12 -18.79
N THR A 352 -2.13 -2.39 -19.82
CA THR A 352 -2.11 -1.64 -21.10
C THR A 352 -2.98 -0.41 -21.12
N TYR A 353 -3.76 -0.14 -20.07
CA TYR A 353 -4.73 0.96 -20.04
C TYR A 353 -4.10 2.32 -20.39
N ALA A 354 -2.97 2.66 -19.80
CA ALA A 354 -2.31 3.95 -20.07
C ALA A 354 -1.83 4.10 -21.53
N PHE A 355 -1.48 2.99 -22.19
CA PHE A 355 -1.02 3.00 -23.59
C PHE A 355 -2.16 3.10 -24.59
N GLU A 356 -3.33 2.53 -24.26
CA GLU A 356 -4.51 2.50 -25.12
C GLU A 356 -5.46 3.69 -24.88
N TYR A 357 -5.30 4.36 -23.76
CA TYR A 357 -6.20 5.38 -23.25
C TYR A 357 -6.43 6.54 -24.24
N ALA A 358 -5.36 7.05 -24.86
CA ALA A 358 -5.42 8.24 -25.73
C ALA A 358 -6.40 8.08 -26.90
N ALA A 359 -6.55 6.86 -27.43
CA ALA A 359 -7.45 6.57 -28.56
C ALA A 359 -8.94 6.54 -28.19
N PHE A 360 -9.27 6.58 -26.90
CA PHE A 360 -10.64 6.45 -26.37
C PHE A 360 -11.08 7.67 -25.57
N GLN A 361 -10.22 8.67 -25.43
CA GLN A 361 -10.57 9.94 -24.78
C GLN A 361 -11.60 10.72 -25.59
N ASP A 362 -12.45 11.43 -24.86
CA ASP A 362 -13.29 12.46 -25.47
C ASP A 362 -12.38 13.62 -25.93
N PRO A 363 -12.44 14.03 -27.22
CA PRO A 363 -11.65 15.13 -27.74
C PRO A 363 -11.85 16.49 -27.02
N GLU A 364 -13.02 16.69 -26.40
CA GLU A 364 -13.35 17.91 -25.66
C GLU A 364 -12.79 17.90 -24.22
N ASN A 365 -12.40 16.72 -23.69
CA ASN A 365 -12.00 16.54 -22.30
C ASN A 365 -10.71 15.72 -22.17
N LEU A 366 -9.66 16.13 -22.86
CA LEU A 366 -8.37 15.43 -22.84
C LEU A 366 -7.72 15.50 -21.45
N THR A 367 -7.36 14.36 -20.90
CA THR A 367 -6.60 14.25 -19.65
C THR A 367 -5.31 13.45 -19.87
N ILE A 368 -4.25 13.78 -19.13
CA ILE A 368 -2.96 13.10 -19.19
C ILE A 368 -2.93 12.07 -18.04
N ILE A 369 -2.48 10.83 -18.32
CA ILE A 369 -2.28 9.79 -17.32
C ILE A 369 -0.81 9.72 -16.94
#